data_9e4264b9881b1d2542b0015d30afaac3
#
_entry.id   9e4264b9881b1d2542b0015d30afaac3
#
_cell.length_a   1.000
_cell.length_b   1.000
_cell.length_c   1.000
_cell.angle_alpha   90.00
_cell.angle_beta   90.00
_cell.angle_gamma   90.00
#
_symmetry.space_group_name_H-M   'P 1'
#
loop_
_entity.id
_entity.type
_entity.pdbx_description
1 polymer ?
#
loop_
_entity_poly.entity_id
_entity_poly.type
_entity_poly.pdbx_seq_one_letter_code
_entity_poly.pdbx_strand_id
1 'polypeptide(L)'
;MSIFLITGASSGIGAEIAKIAALAGHSVAICARRIDKLQAIQQEILSSGGNCLAMQVDVSIPEQAQACVEQTINHFGGIDILINNAGRGNLASVEDTTPEQLHSIFGVNVFSLWYMSAPVLRHMKAKGTGHIVNIASVAGTMGFPFNSAYVSAKHAVMGFTASLRAELAGSNIHATAVCPDGVITEWGAVTEGGPIGNLFMAGIKESRGIAKELGIGLAPLVPMLSAKDAAQIIFDAAINPPEHDVYTHAGTHERAIGFAQNRSKAEQSMVALYMGMQKAYVPKK
;
A
#
# COMPACT_ATOMS: atom_id res chain seq x y z
N MET A 1 21.45 3.07 -13.11
CA MET A 1 20.17 2.66 -13.74
C MET A 1 19.70 1.40 -13.02
N SER A 2 18.49 1.38 -12.51
CA SER A 2 17.93 0.24 -11.76
C SER A 2 16.71 -0.34 -12.49
N ILE A 3 16.39 -1.60 -12.22
CA ILE A 3 15.23 -2.30 -12.77
C ILE A 3 14.19 -2.41 -11.66
N PHE A 4 13.04 -1.81 -11.90
CA PHE A 4 11.88 -1.84 -11.00
C PHE A 4 10.88 -2.90 -11.45
N LEU A 5 10.32 -3.65 -10.49
CA LEU A 5 9.10 -4.43 -10.67
C LEU A 5 8.02 -3.86 -9.74
N ILE A 6 6.91 -3.36 -10.32
CA ILE A 6 5.87 -2.63 -9.58
C ILE A 6 4.54 -3.36 -9.75
N THR A 7 3.98 -3.84 -8.65
CA THR A 7 2.66 -4.49 -8.65
C THR A 7 1.53 -3.49 -8.46
N GLY A 8 0.33 -3.79 -9.00
CA GLY A 8 -0.83 -2.91 -8.89
C GLY A 8 -0.67 -1.57 -9.63
N ALA A 9 0.15 -1.55 -10.69
CA ALA A 9 0.54 -0.33 -11.41
C ALA A 9 -0.48 0.14 -12.46
N SER A 10 -1.70 -0.39 -12.51
CA SER A 10 -2.71 0.03 -13.50
C SER A 10 -3.39 1.37 -13.17
N SER A 11 -3.16 1.96 -12.01
CA SER A 11 -3.67 3.27 -11.59
C SER A 11 -3.01 3.75 -10.30
N GLY A 12 -3.30 4.99 -9.91
CA GLY A 12 -2.94 5.56 -8.61
C GLY A 12 -1.44 5.56 -8.34
N ILE A 13 -1.05 5.26 -7.12
CA ILE A 13 0.34 5.34 -6.65
C ILE A 13 1.27 4.50 -7.54
N GLY A 14 0.91 3.24 -7.84
CA GLY A 14 1.77 2.34 -8.62
C GLY A 14 2.03 2.83 -10.05
N ALA A 15 1.02 3.43 -10.70
CA ALA A 15 1.16 4.05 -12.03
C ALA A 15 2.11 5.25 -11.99
N GLU A 16 1.95 6.11 -10.97
CA GLU A 16 2.80 7.30 -10.84
C GLU A 16 4.25 6.92 -10.47
N ILE A 17 4.48 5.90 -9.63
CA ILE A 17 5.84 5.40 -9.37
C ILE A 17 6.49 4.92 -10.68
N ALA A 18 5.76 4.17 -11.52
CA ALA A 18 6.29 3.68 -12.79
C ALA A 18 6.72 4.82 -13.71
N LYS A 19 5.90 5.88 -13.82
CA LYS A 19 6.22 7.07 -14.62
C LYS A 19 7.43 7.82 -14.07
N ILE A 20 7.49 8.05 -12.75
CA ILE A 20 8.60 8.74 -12.10
C ILE A 20 9.90 7.95 -12.30
N ALA A 21 9.89 6.63 -12.06
CA ALA A 21 11.05 5.79 -12.22
C ALA A 21 11.56 5.78 -13.70
N ALA A 22 10.66 5.67 -14.67
CA ALA A 22 11.01 5.71 -16.08
C ALA A 22 11.59 7.06 -16.49
N LEU A 23 10.99 8.18 -16.05
CA LEU A 23 11.51 9.54 -16.30
C LEU A 23 12.88 9.77 -15.66
N ALA A 24 13.19 9.11 -14.56
CA ALA A 24 14.51 9.12 -13.92
C ALA A 24 15.54 8.19 -14.63
N GLY A 25 15.17 7.57 -15.76
CA GLY A 25 16.06 6.74 -16.56
C GLY A 25 16.15 5.28 -16.09
N HIS A 26 15.23 4.80 -15.26
CA HIS A 26 15.16 3.41 -14.82
C HIS A 26 14.31 2.57 -15.77
N SER A 27 14.57 1.25 -15.85
CA SER A 27 13.69 0.29 -16.53
C SER A 27 12.57 -0.15 -15.57
N VAL A 28 11.32 -0.21 -16.07
CA VAL A 28 10.17 -0.54 -15.24
C VAL A 28 9.38 -1.72 -15.80
N ALA A 29 9.17 -2.76 -15.00
CA ALA A 29 8.18 -3.79 -15.22
C ALA A 29 6.94 -3.45 -14.40
N ILE A 30 5.78 -3.38 -15.01
CA ILE A 30 4.52 -3.04 -14.37
C ILE A 30 3.54 -4.19 -14.50
N CYS A 31 2.87 -4.55 -13.43
CA CYS A 31 1.88 -5.61 -13.47
C CYS A 31 0.60 -5.29 -12.70
N ALA A 32 -0.52 -5.74 -13.24
CA ALA A 32 -1.85 -5.68 -12.63
C ALA A 32 -2.84 -6.52 -13.45
N ARG A 33 -4.09 -6.63 -12.98
CA ARG A 33 -5.15 -7.38 -13.69
C ARG A 33 -5.71 -6.64 -14.92
N ARG A 34 -5.70 -5.29 -14.92
CA ARG A 34 -6.28 -4.45 -15.98
C ARG A 34 -5.21 -4.17 -17.04
N ILE A 35 -5.12 -5.02 -18.05
CA ILE A 35 -4.07 -4.93 -19.08
C ILE A 35 -4.22 -3.69 -19.94
N ASP A 36 -5.44 -3.29 -20.26
CA ASP A 36 -5.75 -2.08 -21.03
C ASP A 36 -5.14 -0.81 -20.41
N LYS A 37 -5.30 -0.65 -19.09
CA LYS A 37 -4.72 0.46 -18.34
C LYS A 37 -3.19 0.37 -18.28
N LEU A 38 -2.63 -0.83 -18.11
CA LEU A 38 -1.17 -1.02 -18.13
C LEU A 38 -0.56 -0.67 -19.47
N GLN A 39 -1.21 -1.07 -20.58
CA GLN A 39 -0.75 -0.74 -21.93
C GLN A 39 -0.77 0.76 -22.19
N ALA A 40 -1.78 1.49 -21.70
CA ALA A 40 -1.82 2.94 -21.81
C ALA A 40 -0.63 3.60 -21.07
N ILE A 41 -0.31 3.14 -19.83
CA ILE A 41 0.84 3.63 -19.07
C ILE A 41 2.16 3.25 -19.74
N GLN A 42 2.27 2.03 -20.26
CA GLN A 42 3.44 1.59 -21.03
C GLN A 42 3.67 2.49 -22.24
N GLN A 43 2.63 2.80 -23.03
CA GLN A 43 2.73 3.69 -24.18
C GLN A 43 3.17 5.10 -23.80
N GLU A 44 2.64 5.64 -22.69
CA GLU A 44 3.07 6.96 -22.18
C GLU A 44 4.56 6.97 -21.84
N ILE A 45 5.05 5.91 -21.14
CA ILE A 45 6.46 5.78 -20.78
C ILE A 45 7.35 5.62 -22.03
N LEU A 46 6.98 4.73 -22.96
CA LEU A 46 7.74 4.48 -24.18
C LEU A 46 7.79 5.75 -25.08
N SER A 47 6.69 6.48 -25.19
CA SER A 47 6.63 7.73 -25.95
C SER A 47 7.51 8.83 -25.37
N SER A 48 7.80 8.77 -24.07
CA SER A 48 8.73 9.66 -23.37
C SER A 48 10.20 9.18 -23.42
N GLY A 49 10.48 8.11 -24.17
CA GLY A 49 11.83 7.53 -24.29
C GLY A 49 12.23 6.62 -23.14
N GLY A 50 11.32 6.27 -22.24
CA GLY A 50 11.54 5.34 -21.15
C GLY A 50 11.49 3.87 -21.60
N ASN A 51 11.80 2.93 -20.70
CA ASN A 51 11.78 1.51 -20.94
C ASN A 51 10.79 0.81 -20.02
N CYS A 52 9.73 0.18 -20.57
CA CYS A 52 8.60 -0.37 -19.80
C CYS A 52 8.12 -1.71 -20.37
N LEU A 53 7.95 -2.69 -19.47
CA LEU A 53 7.29 -3.98 -19.73
C LEU A 53 5.97 -4.04 -18.96
N ALA A 54 4.84 -4.21 -19.65
CA ALA A 54 3.52 -4.36 -19.04
C ALA A 54 3.07 -5.83 -19.06
N MET A 55 2.60 -6.36 -17.92
CA MET A 55 2.18 -7.76 -17.76
C MET A 55 0.84 -7.85 -17.06
N GLN A 56 -0.09 -8.64 -17.62
CA GLN A 56 -1.34 -8.96 -16.96
C GLN A 56 -1.13 -10.03 -15.90
N VAL A 57 -1.29 -9.68 -14.63
CA VAL A 57 -1.01 -10.56 -13.49
C VAL A 57 -2.04 -10.33 -12.39
N ASP A 58 -2.55 -11.40 -11.83
CA ASP A 58 -3.18 -11.40 -10.51
C ASP A 58 -2.13 -11.89 -9.49
N VAL A 59 -1.64 -10.98 -8.67
CA VAL A 59 -0.59 -11.28 -7.67
C VAL A 59 -1.06 -12.21 -6.56
N SER A 60 -2.36 -12.45 -6.42
CA SER A 60 -2.91 -13.43 -5.47
C SER A 60 -2.79 -14.88 -5.96
N ILE A 61 -2.35 -15.08 -7.21
CA ILE A 61 -2.13 -16.39 -7.82
C ILE A 61 -0.62 -16.66 -7.89
N PRO A 62 -0.11 -17.66 -7.13
CA PRO A 62 1.33 -17.91 -7.00
C PRO A 62 2.06 -18.11 -8.32
N GLU A 63 1.45 -18.87 -9.24
CA GLU A 63 2.04 -19.20 -10.54
C GLU A 63 2.17 -17.96 -11.43
N GLN A 64 1.18 -17.04 -11.38
CA GLN A 64 1.26 -15.79 -12.13
C GLN A 64 2.31 -14.84 -11.52
N ALA A 65 2.42 -14.79 -10.21
CA ALA A 65 3.44 -14.00 -9.52
C ALA A 65 4.85 -14.49 -9.86
N GLN A 66 5.08 -15.80 -9.83
CA GLN A 66 6.34 -16.43 -10.21
C GLN A 66 6.68 -16.10 -11.68
N ALA A 67 5.74 -16.33 -12.60
CA ALA A 67 5.96 -16.06 -14.03
C ALA A 67 6.25 -14.58 -14.31
N CYS A 68 5.63 -13.65 -13.56
CA CYS A 68 5.88 -12.22 -13.66
C CYS A 68 7.34 -11.87 -13.32
N VAL A 69 7.87 -12.45 -12.24
CA VAL A 69 9.25 -12.24 -11.81
C VAL A 69 10.22 -12.80 -12.87
N GLU A 70 9.98 -14.02 -13.36
CA GLU A 70 10.80 -14.66 -14.39
C GLU A 70 10.81 -13.86 -15.70
N GLN A 71 9.65 -13.39 -16.16
CA GLN A 71 9.54 -12.56 -17.36
C GLN A 71 10.29 -11.24 -17.20
N THR A 72 10.22 -10.60 -16.01
CA THR A 72 10.96 -9.37 -15.72
C THR A 72 12.49 -9.61 -15.82
N ILE A 73 12.97 -10.67 -15.17
CA ILE A 73 14.40 -11.04 -15.21
C ILE A 73 14.85 -11.35 -16.63
N ASN A 74 14.06 -12.12 -17.38
CA ASN A 74 14.37 -12.48 -18.76
C ASN A 74 14.43 -11.26 -19.69
N HIS A 75 13.55 -10.29 -19.48
CA HIS A 75 13.45 -9.09 -20.33
C HIS A 75 14.53 -8.05 -20.03
N PHE A 76 14.79 -7.78 -18.74
CA PHE A 76 15.68 -6.70 -18.32
C PHE A 76 17.03 -7.19 -17.77
N GLY A 77 17.21 -8.50 -17.57
CA GLY A 77 18.42 -9.08 -16.99
C GLY A 77 18.45 -9.13 -15.46
N GLY A 78 17.40 -8.64 -14.79
CA GLY A 78 17.34 -8.66 -13.32
C GLY A 78 16.21 -7.86 -12.72
N ILE A 79 16.21 -7.75 -11.39
CA ILE A 79 15.34 -6.89 -10.59
C ILE A 79 16.19 -6.29 -9.47
N ASP A 80 16.25 -4.96 -9.40
CA ASP A 80 16.92 -4.23 -8.34
C ASP A 80 15.97 -3.82 -7.23
N ILE A 81 14.74 -3.44 -7.63
CA ILE A 81 13.73 -2.90 -6.71
C ILE A 81 12.39 -3.57 -7.00
N LEU A 82 11.82 -4.21 -5.98
CA LEU A 82 10.45 -4.70 -6.00
C LEU A 82 9.57 -3.75 -5.21
N ILE A 83 8.48 -3.24 -5.82
CA ILE A 83 7.45 -2.48 -5.12
C ILE A 83 6.17 -3.30 -5.07
N ASN A 84 5.88 -3.88 -3.91
CA ASN A 84 4.64 -4.55 -3.60
C ASN A 84 3.58 -3.49 -3.27
N ASN A 85 2.96 -2.95 -4.33
CA ASN A 85 1.94 -1.90 -4.22
C ASN A 85 0.51 -2.43 -4.45
N ALA A 86 0.35 -3.59 -5.05
CA ALA A 86 -0.97 -4.17 -5.26
C ALA A 86 -1.74 -4.30 -3.95
N GLY A 87 -2.98 -3.80 -3.93
CA GLY A 87 -3.83 -3.84 -2.76
C GLY A 87 -5.26 -3.45 -3.06
N ARG A 88 -6.17 -3.84 -2.18
CA ARG A 88 -7.59 -3.48 -2.23
C ARG A 88 -8.12 -3.28 -0.83
N GLY A 89 -9.18 -2.48 -0.71
CA GLY A 89 -9.88 -2.23 0.54
C GLY A 89 -11.10 -3.12 0.71
N ASN A 90 -11.66 -3.03 1.91
CA ASN A 90 -12.95 -3.61 2.28
C ASN A 90 -13.68 -2.62 3.17
N LEU A 91 -14.99 -2.47 2.98
CA LEU A 91 -15.87 -1.69 3.83
C LEU A 91 -17.04 -2.58 4.25
N ALA A 92 -16.92 -3.16 5.43
CA ALA A 92 -17.95 -3.96 6.08
C ALA A 92 -17.72 -3.99 7.60
N SER A 93 -18.79 -4.20 8.37
CA SER A 93 -18.65 -4.54 9.79
C SER A 93 -17.99 -5.92 9.93
N VAL A 94 -17.55 -6.27 11.14
CA VAL A 94 -16.93 -7.58 11.39
C VAL A 94 -17.91 -8.70 11.09
N GLU A 95 -19.15 -8.56 11.56
CA GLU A 95 -20.23 -9.54 11.39
C GLU A 95 -20.71 -9.70 9.94
N ASP A 96 -20.53 -8.66 9.11
CA ASP A 96 -20.94 -8.67 7.69
C ASP A 96 -19.79 -9.03 6.73
N THR A 97 -18.56 -9.17 7.25
CA THR A 97 -17.39 -9.54 6.44
C THR A 97 -17.40 -11.03 6.13
N THR A 98 -17.59 -11.40 4.86
CA THR A 98 -17.67 -12.81 4.45
C THR A 98 -16.29 -13.48 4.35
N PRO A 99 -16.23 -14.83 4.45
CA PRO A 99 -14.99 -15.58 4.22
C PRO A 99 -14.35 -15.28 2.86
N GLU A 100 -15.14 -15.10 1.80
CA GLU A 100 -14.67 -14.80 0.44
C GLU A 100 -13.99 -13.43 0.40
N GLN A 101 -14.59 -12.43 1.07
CA GLN A 101 -13.99 -11.11 1.22
C GLN A 101 -12.65 -11.17 1.98
N LEU A 102 -12.59 -11.94 3.07
CA LEU A 102 -11.35 -12.15 3.82
C LEU A 102 -10.26 -12.77 2.94
N HIS A 103 -10.58 -13.86 2.23
CA HIS A 103 -9.61 -14.49 1.32
C HIS A 103 -9.16 -13.55 0.21
N SER A 104 -10.09 -12.79 -0.37
CA SER A 104 -9.80 -11.80 -1.41
C SER A 104 -8.86 -10.70 -0.92
N ILE A 105 -9.14 -10.12 0.26
CA ILE A 105 -8.32 -9.07 0.85
C ILE A 105 -6.94 -9.60 1.23
N PHE A 106 -6.86 -10.73 1.93
CA PHE A 106 -5.59 -11.31 2.35
C PHE A 106 -4.79 -11.84 1.16
N GLY A 107 -5.43 -12.42 0.17
CA GLY A 107 -4.77 -12.87 -1.07
C GLY A 107 -3.95 -11.76 -1.73
N VAL A 108 -4.59 -10.61 -1.96
CA VAL A 108 -3.94 -9.47 -2.66
C VAL A 108 -3.02 -8.67 -1.74
N ASN A 109 -3.41 -8.40 -0.47
CA ASN A 109 -2.61 -7.50 0.38
C ASN A 109 -1.51 -8.21 1.17
N VAL A 110 -1.64 -9.54 1.40
CA VAL A 110 -0.75 -10.28 2.32
C VAL A 110 -0.04 -11.43 1.62
N PHE A 111 -0.79 -12.42 1.08
CA PHE A 111 -0.17 -13.62 0.50
C PHE A 111 0.69 -13.28 -0.73
N SER A 112 0.26 -12.29 -1.53
CA SER A 112 1.04 -11.77 -2.65
C SER A 112 2.45 -11.31 -2.26
N LEU A 113 2.66 -10.86 -1.01
CA LEU A 113 3.99 -10.45 -0.54
C LEU A 113 4.99 -11.62 -0.63
N TRP A 114 4.58 -12.82 -0.19
CA TRP A 114 5.42 -14.02 -0.32
C TRP A 114 5.58 -14.44 -1.77
N TYR A 115 4.48 -14.43 -2.54
CA TYR A 115 4.49 -14.89 -3.93
C TYR A 115 5.41 -14.05 -4.81
N MET A 116 5.45 -12.74 -4.59
CA MET A 116 6.33 -11.81 -5.31
C MET A 116 7.73 -11.75 -4.70
N SER A 117 7.83 -11.63 -3.37
CA SER A 117 9.12 -11.38 -2.72
C SER A 117 10.03 -12.61 -2.70
N ALA A 118 9.51 -13.83 -2.55
CA ALA A 118 10.34 -15.01 -2.45
C ALA A 118 11.20 -15.27 -3.73
N PRO A 119 10.64 -15.26 -4.95
CA PRO A 119 11.46 -15.41 -6.16
C PRO A 119 12.39 -14.21 -6.39
N VAL A 120 11.95 -12.99 -6.13
CA VAL A 120 12.78 -11.78 -6.25
C VAL A 120 13.94 -11.83 -5.25
N LEU A 121 13.67 -12.22 -4.00
CA LEU A 121 14.72 -12.33 -2.97
C LEU A 121 15.79 -13.38 -3.31
N ARG A 122 15.41 -14.52 -3.90
CA ARG A 122 16.39 -15.49 -4.41
C ARG A 122 17.32 -14.85 -5.45
N HIS A 123 16.76 -14.07 -6.38
CA HIS A 123 17.55 -13.34 -7.37
C HIS A 123 18.45 -12.27 -6.72
N MET A 124 17.92 -11.45 -5.82
CA MET A 124 18.67 -10.41 -5.10
C MET A 124 19.81 -11.00 -4.24
N LYS A 125 19.58 -12.14 -3.57
CA LYS A 125 20.62 -12.84 -2.81
C LYS A 125 21.74 -13.35 -3.70
N ALA A 126 21.43 -13.89 -4.88
CA ALA A 126 22.45 -14.30 -5.85
C ALA A 126 23.26 -13.13 -6.41
N LYS A 127 22.61 -11.95 -6.55
CA LYS A 127 23.24 -10.70 -7.01
C LYS A 127 24.01 -9.98 -5.89
N GLY A 128 23.64 -10.17 -4.62
CA GLY A 128 24.25 -9.53 -3.46
C GLY A 128 23.67 -8.16 -3.10
N THR A 129 22.63 -7.67 -3.80
CA THR A 129 22.02 -6.36 -3.54
C THR A 129 20.57 -6.33 -4.03
N GLY A 130 19.74 -5.46 -3.42
CA GLY A 130 18.37 -5.25 -3.85
C GLY A 130 17.54 -4.50 -2.79
N HIS A 131 16.32 -4.11 -3.15
CA HIS A 131 15.41 -3.46 -2.24
C HIS A 131 13.96 -3.92 -2.47
N ILE A 132 13.29 -4.36 -1.41
CA ILE A 132 11.87 -4.71 -1.40
C ILE A 132 11.10 -3.64 -0.64
N VAL A 133 10.23 -2.93 -1.33
CA VAL A 133 9.35 -1.89 -0.76
C VAL A 133 7.93 -2.42 -0.70
N ASN A 134 7.37 -2.50 0.49
CA ASN A 134 6.01 -2.98 0.73
C ASN A 134 5.09 -1.80 1.07
N ILE A 135 4.05 -1.58 0.26
CA ILE A 135 3.09 -0.51 0.52
C ILE A 135 2.08 -0.99 1.55
N ALA A 136 2.33 -0.58 2.79
CA ALA A 136 1.43 -0.76 3.93
C ALA A 136 0.31 0.30 3.92
N SER A 137 0.06 0.94 5.02
CA SER A 137 -0.85 2.07 5.25
C SER A 137 -0.72 2.52 6.71
N VAL A 138 -1.20 3.70 7.05
CA VAL A 138 -1.47 4.05 8.47
C VAL A 138 -2.43 3.05 9.13
N ALA A 139 -3.30 2.40 8.36
CA ALA A 139 -4.11 1.28 8.81
C ALA A 139 -3.31 0.05 9.26
N GLY A 140 -2.01 0.00 8.99
CA GLY A 140 -1.09 -1.00 9.54
C GLY A 140 -0.58 -0.66 10.94
N THR A 141 -0.94 0.49 11.50
CA THR A 141 -0.49 0.96 12.83
C THR A 141 -1.63 1.29 13.78
N MET A 142 -2.85 1.47 13.25
CA MET A 142 -4.04 1.82 14.02
C MET A 142 -5.30 1.16 13.46
N GLY A 143 -6.37 1.09 14.25
CA GLY A 143 -7.68 0.57 13.85
C GLY A 143 -8.58 1.63 13.22
N PHE A 144 -9.44 1.18 12.30
CA PHE A 144 -10.53 1.97 11.75
C PHE A 144 -11.81 1.12 11.75
N PRO A 145 -12.98 1.67 12.14
CA PRO A 145 -14.24 0.93 12.13
C PRO A 145 -14.63 0.57 10.69
N PHE A 146 -15.35 -0.54 10.55
CA PHE A 146 -15.84 -1.06 9.27
C PHE A 146 -14.75 -1.39 8.23
N ASN A 147 -13.52 -1.63 8.69
CA ASN A 147 -12.37 -1.90 7.83
C ASN A 147 -11.43 -2.96 8.43
N SER A 148 -11.96 -3.85 9.27
CA SER A 148 -11.17 -4.79 10.06
C SER A 148 -10.30 -5.72 9.21
N ALA A 149 -10.82 -6.24 8.10
CA ALA A 149 -10.07 -7.11 7.20
C ALA A 149 -8.86 -6.37 6.57
N TYR A 150 -9.05 -5.13 6.12
CA TYR A 150 -7.97 -4.32 5.56
C TYR A 150 -6.95 -3.89 6.61
N VAL A 151 -7.42 -3.44 7.78
CA VAL A 151 -6.58 -3.09 8.94
C VAL A 151 -5.70 -4.27 9.33
N SER A 152 -6.28 -5.45 9.49
CA SER A 152 -5.54 -6.68 9.81
C SER A 152 -4.51 -7.03 8.72
N ALA A 153 -4.90 -6.94 7.45
CA ALA A 153 -3.99 -7.18 6.34
C ALA A 153 -2.81 -6.19 6.33
N LYS A 154 -3.05 -4.90 6.60
CA LYS A 154 -1.97 -3.89 6.61
C LYS A 154 -1.06 -4.00 7.85
N HIS A 155 -1.57 -4.47 8.99
CA HIS A 155 -0.72 -4.88 10.12
C HIS A 155 0.16 -6.08 9.76
N ALA A 156 -0.38 -7.05 9.00
CA ALA A 156 0.40 -8.18 8.49
C ALA A 156 1.52 -7.73 7.54
N VAL A 157 1.30 -6.71 6.69
CA VAL A 157 2.36 -6.11 5.84
C VAL A 157 3.50 -5.54 6.70
N MET A 158 3.17 -4.83 7.77
CA MET A 158 4.17 -4.29 8.71
C MET A 158 4.98 -5.42 9.36
N GLY A 159 4.30 -6.46 9.88
CA GLY A 159 4.94 -7.62 10.49
C GLY A 159 5.82 -8.39 9.51
N PHE A 160 5.33 -8.64 8.28
CA PHE A 160 6.12 -9.26 7.21
C PHE A 160 7.39 -8.47 6.91
N THR A 161 7.27 -7.14 6.75
CA THR A 161 8.42 -6.30 6.41
C THR A 161 9.44 -6.26 7.54
N ALA A 162 9.00 -6.18 8.80
CA ALA A 162 9.88 -6.21 9.97
C ALA A 162 10.65 -7.55 10.05
N SER A 163 9.96 -8.68 9.84
CA SER A 163 10.59 -10.00 9.82
C SER A 163 11.61 -10.12 8.67
N LEU A 164 11.23 -9.71 7.46
CA LEU A 164 12.12 -9.72 6.30
C LEU A 164 13.37 -8.86 6.54
N ARG A 165 13.23 -7.69 7.14
CA ARG A 165 14.35 -6.82 7.50
C ARG A 165 15.30 -7.51 8.47
N ALA A 166 14.77 -8.24 9.45
CA ALA A 166 15.58 -9.01 10.40
C ALA A 166 16.34 -10.16 9.71
N GLU A 167 15.71 -10.87 8.76
CA GLU A 167 16.35 -11.90 7.95
C GLU A 167 17.48 -11.37 7.05
N LEU A 168 17.42 -10.10 6.67
CA LEU A 168 18.36 -9.42 5.79
C LEU A 168 19.47 -8.65 6.54
N ALA A 169 19.47 -8.70 7.87
CA ALA A 169 20.44 -7.99 8.68
C ALA A 169 21.89 -8.35 8.28
N GLY A 170 22.73 -7.33 8.09
CA GLY A 170 24.10 -7.48 7.66
C GLY A 170 24.31 -7.75 6.16
N SER A 171 23.25 -7.75 5.36
CA SER A 171 23.33 -7.83 3.88
C SER A 171 23.15 -6.45 3.23
N ASN A 172 23.45 -6.36 1.93
CA ASN A 172 23.14 -5.17 1.12
C ASN A 172 21.75 -5.27 0.44
N ILE A 173 20.85 -6.06 1.01
CA ILE A 173 19.46 -6.16 0.55
C ILE A 173 18.59 -5.53 1.62
N HIS A 174 17.71 -4.62 1.19
CA HIS A 174 16.87 -3.83 2.09
C HIS A 174 15.40 -4.21 2.00
N ALA A 175 14.66 -3.99 3.08
CA ALA A 175 13.21 -4.12 3.12
C ALA A 175 12.61 -2.91 3.85
N THR A 176 11.66 -2.21 3.21
CA THR A 176 11.03 -1.00 3.75
C THR A 176 9.51 -1.10 3.65
N ALA A 177 8.81 -0.80 4.75
CA ALA A 177 7.39 -0.54 4.69
C ALA A 177 7.15 0.97 4.45
N VAL A 178 6.24 1.27 3.54
CA VAL A 178 5.74 2.63 3.36
C VAL A 178 4.27 2.68 3.79
N CYS A 179 3.94 3.67 4.62
CA CYS A 179 2.63 3.85 5.25
C CYS A 179 1.94 5.12 4.71
N PRO A 180 1.27 5.06 3.54
CA PRO A 180 0.44 6.16 3.11
C PRO A 180 -0.73 6.39 4.07
N ASP A 181 -1.12 7.66 4.26
CA ASP A 181 -2.40 8.06 4.84
C ASP A 181 -3.38 8.40 3.71
N GLY A 182 -4.16 9.45 3.80
CA GLY A 182 -5.12 9.85 2.79
C GLY A 182 -4.48 10.22 1.45
N VAL A 183 -4.65 9.40 0.41
CA VAL A 183 -4.16 9.66 -0.95
C VAL A 183 -5.32 9.63 -1.95
N ILE A 184 -5.39 10.65 -2.81
CA ILE A 184 -6.41 10.76 -3.86
C ILE A 184 -6.06 9.78 -4.99
N THR A 185 -6.81 8.70 -5.10
CA THR A 185 -6.63 7.64 -6.12
C THR A 185 -7.96 7.02 -6.52
N GLU A 186 -7.93 6.14 -7.54
CA GLU A 186 -9.07 5.26 -7.88
C GLU A 186 -9.28 4.11 -6.87
N TRP A 187 -8.53 4.07 -5.76
CA TRP A 187 -8.57 2.95 -4.80
C TRP A 187 -9.97 2.70 -4.24
N GLY A 188 -10.77 3.75 -4.04
CA GLY A 188 -12.16 3.63 -3.63
C GLY A 188 -13.02 2.81 -4.59
N ALA A 189 -12.71 2.83 -5.88
CA ALA A 189 -13.44 2.07 -6.90
C ALA A 189 -13.13 0.55 -6.86
N VAL A 190 -12.00 0.16 -6.26
CA VAL A 190 -11.60 -1.25 -6.08
C VAL A 190 -11.80 -1.75 -4.65
N THR A 191 -12.37 -0.91 -3.77
CA THR A 191 -12.72 -1.28 -2.39
C THR A 191 -14.05 -2.03 -2.38
N GLU A 192 -14.05 -3.26 -1.91
CA GLU A 192 -15.28 -4.03 -1.70
C GLU A 192 -16.15 -3.34 -0.63
N GLY A 193 -17.46 -3.33 -0.84
CA GLY A 193 -18.37 -2.61 0.05
C GLY A 193 -18.50 -1.12 -0.26
N GLY A 194 -17.62 -0.53 -1.05
CA GLY A 194 -17.65 0.87 -1.50
C GLY A 194 -16.52 1.71 -0.93
N PRO A 195 -16.44 2.97 -1.34
CA PRO A 195 -15.35 3.86 -0.95
C PRO A 195 -15.46 4.26 0.53
N ILE A 196 -14.51 3.80 1.35
CA ILE A 196 -14.44 4.16 2.78
C ILE A 196 -14.28 5.67 3.00
N GLY A 197 -13.72 6.38 2.02
CA GLY A 197 -13.56 7.84 2.09
C GLY A 197 -14.88 8.58 2.33
N ASN A 198 -15.98 8.11 1.76
CA ASN A 198 -17.31 8.71 1.99
C ASN A 198 -17.75 8.53 3.44
N LEU A 199 -17.55 7.35 4.02
CA LEU A 199 -17.86 7.08 5.42
C LEU A 199 -16.96 7.91 6.35
N PHE A 200 -15.68 8.03 6.02
CA PHE A 200 -14.73 8.83 6.77
C PHE A 200 -15.11 10.31 6.78
N MET A 201 -15.48 10.88 5.63
CA MET A 201 -15.96 12.27 5.54
C MET A 201 -17.27 12.51 6.29
N ALA A 202 -18.20 11.56 6.24
CA ALA A 202 -19.41 11.62 7.04
C ALA A 202 -19.09 11.56 8.54
N GLY A 203 -18.19 10.69 8.95
CA GLY A 203 -17.69 10.60 10.32
C GLY A 203 -17.06 11.90 10.82
N ILE A 204 -16.25 12.57 10.00
CA ILE A 204 -15.67 13.88 10.31
C ILE A 204 -16.78 14.92 10.58
N LYS A 205 -17.81 14.95 9.75
CA LYS A 205 -18.93 15.88 9.90
C LYS A 205 -19.65 15.70 11.24
N GLU A 206 -19.93 14.45 11.61
CA GLU A 206 -20.60 14.11 12.87
C GLU A 206 -19.68 14.31 14.10
N SER A 207 -18.39 14.11 13.96
CA SER A 207 -17.42 14.10 15.08
C SER A 207 -17.38 15.40 15.88
N ARG A 208 -17.67 16.56 15.26
CA ARG A 208 -17.66 17.86 15.95
C ARG A 208 -18.73 17.95 17.04
N GLY A 209 -19.95 17.49 16.74
CA GLY A 209 -21.04 17.44 17.72
C GLY A 209 -20.72 16.47 18.85
N ILE A 210 -20.27 15.29 18.50
CA ILE A 210 -19.90 14.21 19.44
C ILE A 210 -18.76 14.66 20.37
N ALA A 211 -17.71 15.26 19.83
CA ALA A 211 -16.58 15.75 20.62
C ALA A 211 -17.01 16.81 21.63
N LYS A 212 -17.92 17.72 21.23
CA LYS A 212 -18.50 18.74 22.13
C LYS A 212 -19.33 18.10 23.26
N GLU A 213 -20.16 17.11 22.93
CA GLU A 213 -20.98 16.39 23.92
C GLU A 213 -20.12 15.61 24.92
N LEU A 214 -19.04 15.00 24.47
CA LEU A 214 -18.15 14.20 25.31
C LEU A 214 -17.04 15.03 26.01
N GLY A 215 -16.89 16.31 25.70
CA GLY A 215 -15.84 17.16 26.26
C GLY A 215 -14.42 16.74 25.85
N ILE A 216 -14.26 16.13 24.66
CA ILE A 216 -12.97 15.65 24.16
C ILE A 216 -12.51 16.43 22.92
N GLY A 217 -11.21 16.32 22.60
CA GLY A 217 -10.62 16.90 21.39
C GLY A 217 -11.08 16.19 20.10
N LEU A 218 -10.94 16.90 18.98
CA LEU A 218 -11.10 16.28 17.66
C LEU A 218 -9.84 15.49 17.27
N ALA A 219 -10.04 14.39 16.55
CA ALA A 219 -8.95 13.66 15.93
C ALA A 219 -8.15 14.56 14.97
N PRO A 220 -6.82 14.51 15.01
CA PRO A 220 -5.99 15.26 14.06
C PRO A 220 -6.22 14.70 12.66
N LEU A 221 -6.60 15.57 11.73
CA LEU A 221 -6.74 15.24 10.31
C LEU A 221 -5.50 15.68 9.56
N VAL A 222 -5.07 14.86 8.59
CA VAL A 222 -4.00 15.21 7.67
C VAL A 222 -4.58 15.57 6.30
N PRO A 223 -3.96 16.50 5.56
CA PRO A 223 -4.37 16.81 4.18
C PRO A 223 -4.24 15.58 3.29
N MET A 224 -5.13 15.44 2.29
CA MET A 224 -4.98 14.41 1.27
C MET A 224 -3.81 14.74 0.36
N LEU A 225 -2.94 13.76 0.06
CA LEU A 225 -1.90 13.88 -0.97
C LEU A 225 -2.43 13.48 -2.34
N SER A 226 -1.83 14.02 -3.39
CA SER A 226 -2.02 13.48 -4.74
C SER A 226 -1.31 12.12 -4.88
N ALA A 227 -1.77 11.28 -5.83
CA ALA A 227 -1.07 10.03 -6.13
C ALA A 227 0.39 10.26 -6.53
N LYS A 228 0.66 11.36 -7.26
CA LYS A 228 2.01 11.75 -7.71
C LYS A 228 2.92 12.12 -6.54
N ASP A 229 2.44 12.92 -5.58
CA ASP A 229 3.25 13.32 -4.42
C ASP A 229 3.57 12.12 -3.53
N ALA A 230 2.58 11.25 -3.29
CA ALA A 230 2.81 10.01 -2.55
C ALA A 230 3.79 9.08 -3.29
N ALA A 231 3.67 8.97 -4.62
CA ALA A 231 4.57 8.19 -5.45
C ALA A 231 6.01 8.71 -5.44
N GLN A 232 6.21 10.04 -5.42
CA GLN A 232 7.54 10.64 -5.31
C GLN A 232 8.23 10.25 -4.00
N ILE A 233 7.53 10.32 -2.87
CA ILE A 233 8.06 9.91 -1.56
C ILE A 233 8.46 8.43 -1.58
N ILE A 234 7.63 7.57 -2.20
CA ILE A 234 7.90 6.13 -2.31
C ILE A 234 9.09 5.88 -3.23
N PHE A 235 9.17 6.56 -4.35
CA PHE A 235 10.30 6.45 -5.27
C PHE A 235 11.61 6.87 -4.60
N ASP A 236 11.64 7.99 -3.89
CA ASP A 236 12.83 8.47 -3.18
C ASP A 236 13.29 7.45 -2.11
N ALA A 237 12.35 6.86 -1.38
CA ALA A 237 12.62 5.79 -0.43
C ALA A 237 13.10 4.49 -1.12
N ALA A 238 12.61 4.19 -2.31
CA ALA A 238 13.00 3.01 -3.06
C ALA A 238 14.44 3.11 -3.59
N ILE A 239 14.85 4.29 -4.02
CA ILE A 239 16.21 4.56 -4.51
C ILE A 239 17.21 4.70 -3.36
N ASN A 240 16.80 5.30 -2.26
CA ASN A 240 17.63 5.54 -1.08
C ASN A 240 17.00 4.82 0.13
N PRO A 241 17.33 3.53 0.35
CA PRO A 241 16.73 2.74 1.42
C PRO A 241 16.85 3.43 2.77
N PRO A 242 15.71 3.80 3.42
CA PRO A 242 15.73 4.43 4.73
C PRO A 242 16.00 3.42 5.83
N GLU A 243 16.50 3.89 6.97
CA GLU A 243 16.70 3.04 8.16
C GLU A 243 15.38 2.63 8.83
N HIS A 244 14.30 3.38 8.59
CA HIS A 244 12.98 3.20 9.23
C HIS A 244 11.86 3.11 8.21
N ASP A 245 10.69 2.70 8.69
CA ASP A 245 9.48 2.74 7.88
C ASP A 245 9.10 4.17 7.50
N VAL A 246 8.58 4.35 6.30
CA VAL A 246 8.27 5.66 5.72
C VAL A 246 6.79 6.00 5.90
N TYR A 247 6.51 7.18 6.41
CA TYR A 247 5.16 7.73 6.50
C TYR A 247 5.03 8.90 5.54
N THR A 248 4.04 8.87 4.65
CA THR A 248 3.94 9.85 3.56
C THR A 248 3.43 11.23 4.01
N HIS A 249 2.84 11.32 5.21
CA HIS A 249 2.27 12.57 5.72
C HIS A 249 2.97 13.02 6.99
N ALA A 250 3.16 14.32 7.14
CA ALA A 250 3.69 14.90 8.37
C ALA A 250 2.81 14.56 9.59
N GLY A 251 3.41 14.26 10.72
CA GLY A 251 2.74 13.93 11.97
C GLY A 251 2.17 12.49 12.04
N THR A 252 2.20 11.74 10.93
CA THR A 252 1.68 10.35 10.91
C THR A 252 2.60 9.38 11.63
N HIS A 253 3.90 9.60 11.55
CA HIS A 253 4.90 8.79 12.27
C HIS A 253 4.73 8.95 13.79
N GLU A 254 4.63 10.17 14.28
CA GLU A 254 4.41 10.49 15.70
C GLU A 254 3.09 9.90 16.20
N ARG A 255 2.04 9.92 15.37
CA ARG A 255 0.76 9.29 15.67
C ARG A 255 0.91 7.77 15.79
N ALA A 256 1.63 7.12 14.87
CA ALA A 256 1.89 5.68 14.92
C ALA A 256 2.68 5.30 16.18
N ILE A 257 3.69 6.08 16.56
CA ILE A 257 4.43 5.92 17.83
C ILE A 257 3.47 6.06 19.02
N GLY A 258 2.60 7.06 19.01
CA GLY A 258 1.60 7.26 20.07
C GLY A 258 0.69 6.06 20.25
N PHE A 259 0.21 5.43 19.16
CA PHE A 259 -0.55 4.20 19.20
C PHE A 259 0.24 3.01 19.76
N ALA A 260 1.52 2.91 19.43
CA ALA A 260 2.38 1.84 19.95
C ALA A 260 2.69 2.00 21.45
N GLN A 261 2.91 3.24 21.91
CA GLN A 261 3.27 3.52 23.30
C GLN A 261 2.08 3.50 24.26
N ASN A 262 0.94 4.03 23.84
CA ASN A 262 -0.28 4.09 24.65
C ASN A 262 -1.54 3.99 23.79
N ARG A 263 -1.86 2.78 23.39
CA ARG A 263 -3.00 2.47 22.53
C ARG A 263 -4.31 3.04 23.08
N SER A 264 -4.59 2.85 24.36
CA SER A 264 -5.84 3.32 24.98
C SER A 264 -6.02 4.84 24.85
N LYS A 265 -4.97 5.61 25.15
CA LYS A 265 -5.00 7.08 25.03
C LYS A 265 -5.16 7.51 23.56
N ALA A 266 -4.46 6.84 22.65
CA ALA A 266 -4.52 7.13 21.22
C ALA A 266 -5.91 6.82 20.64
N GLU A 267 -6.52 5.67 21.00
CA GLU A 267 -7.88 5.31 20.61
C GLU A 267 -8.92 6.30 21.17
N GLN A 268 -8.75 6.75 22.43
CA GLN A 268 -9.62 7.79 23.01
C GLN A 268 -9.62 9.09 22.18
N SER A 269 -8.48 9.48 21.63
CA SER A 269 -8.40 10.68 20.76
C SER A 269 -9.18 10.53 19.45
N MET A 270 -9.49 9.31 19.04
CA MET A 270 -10.21 8.99 17.81
C MET A 270 -11.70 8.70 18.03
N VAL A 271 -12.17 8.60 19.28
CA VAL A 271 -13.53 8.14 19.62
C VAL A 271 -14.61 8.95 18.93
N ALA A 272 -14.52 10.29 18.91
CA ALA A 272 -15.52 11.14 18.26
C ALA A 272 -15.63 10.83 16.76
N LEU A 273 -14.51 10.60 16.07
CA LEU A 273 -14.49 10.21 14.67
C LEU A 273 -15.11 8.82 14.48
N TYR A 274 -14.73 7.85 15.30
CA TYR A 274 -15.24 6.47 15.22
C TYR A 274 -16.76 6.41 15.46
N MET A 275 -17.28 7.13 16.46
CA MET A 275 -18.71 7.24 16.70
C MET A 275 -19.43 7.95 15.54
N GLY A 276 -18.82 8.97 14.95
CA GLY A 276 -19.35 9.64 13.76
C GLY A 276 -19.42 8.69 12.55
N MET A 277 -18.43 7.86 12.35
CA MET A 277 -18.45 6.83 11.31
C MET A 277 -19.53 5.77 11.59
N GLN A 278 -19.71 5.35 12.85
CA GLN A 278 -20.78 4.42 13.23
C GLN A 278 -22.18 4.97 12.93
N LYS A 279 -22.43 6.25 13.24
CA LYS A 279 -23.70 6.90 12.89
C LYS A 279 -23.96 6.96 11.38
N ALA A 280 -22.92 7.10 10.59
CA ALA A 280 -23.02 7.23 9.13
C ALA A 280 -22.99 5.89 8.39
N TYR A 281 -22.59 4.82 9.06
CA TYR A 281 -22.51 3.50 8.44
C TYR A 281 -23.91 2.91 8.19
N VAL A 282 -24.13 2.49 6.95
CA VAL A 282 -25.33 1.76 6.54
C VAL A 282 -24.89 0.38 6.04
N PRO A 283 -25.29 -0.71 6.73
CA PRO A 283 -24.98 -2.06 6.28
C PRO A 283 -25.52 -2.27 4.85
N LYS A 284 -24.74 -2.87 3.99
CA LYS A 284 -25.23 -3.34 2.68
C LYS A 284 -25.94 -4.67 2.90
N LYS A 285 -27.24 -4.71 2.57
CA LYS A 285 -28.03 -5.94 2.55
C LYS A 285 -27.58 -6.87 1.44
#